data_dbf6a902b0b799aac29175800d63696d
#
_entry.id   dbf6a902b0b799aac29175800d63696d
#
_cell.length_a   1.000
_cell.length_b   1.000
_cell.length_c   1.000
_cell.angle_alpha   90.00
_cell.angle_beta   90.00
_cell.angle_gamma   90.00
#
_symmetry.space_group_name_H-M   'P 1'
#
loop_
_entity.id
_entity.type
_entity.pdbx_description
1 polymer ?
#
loop_
_entity_poly.entity_id
_entity_poly.type
_entity_poly.pdbx_seq_one_letter_code
_entity_poly.pdbx_strand_id
1 'polypeptide(L)'
;MPSAITHAAVGSLAAFAVASGAPAGVPWRFGVLAVGCSVLPDLDVISFYYRLPYHSFLSHRGFFHSLFFSLILSAGVTTAFFSARDSFFRGRFRLLFFFFLLTGSHPLLDALNSDGYGVALFLPFEDGRYSFPWTPLPISPVRIQSFFGPRGWAVLKSEILWVWLPCFFLAMVLRQVCSNPAGNRKCAEGA
;
A
#
# COMPACT_ATOMS: atom_id res chain seq x y z
N MET A 1 -10.03 8.40 -5.25
CA MET A 1 -9.15 7.33 -4.71
C MET A 1 -9.39 6.05 -5.49
N PRO A 2 -8.38 5.23 -5.73
CA PRO A 2 -8.57 3.84 -6.11
C PRO A 2 -9.47 3.13 -5.10
N SER A 3 -10.04 1.99 -5.48
CA SER A 3 -10.88 1.23 -4.56
C SER A 3 -10.04 0.58 -3.45
N ALA A 4 -10.63 0.38 -2.27
CA ALA A 4 -9.99 -0.37 -1.19
C ALA A 4 -9.59 -1.80 -1.63
N ILE A 5 -10.29 -2.35 -2.64
CA ILE A 5 -9.95 -3.64 -3.27
C ILE A 5 -8.59 -3.55 -3.96
N THR A 6 -8.29 -2.45 -4.63
CA THR A 6 -6.98 -2.24 -5.28
C THR A 6 -5.85 -2.13 -4.28
N HIS A 7 -6.03 -1.40 -3.19
CA HIS A 7 -5.02 -1.36 -2.12
C HIS A 7 -4.81 -2.74 -1.49
N ALA A 8 -5.89 -3.50 -1.25
CA ALA A 8 -5.79 -4.88 -0.76
C ALA A 8 -5.07 -5.81 -1.76
N ALA A 9 -5.32 -5.66 -3.06
CA ALA A 9 -4.64 -6.41 -4.11
C ALA A 9 -3.13 -6.12 -4.13
N VAL A 10 -2.74 -4.84 -4.02
CA VAL A 10 -1.32 -4.44 -3.92
C VAL A 10 -0.66 -5.07 -2.69
N GLY A 11 -1.31 -5.00 -1.52
CA GLY A 11 -0.83 -5.64 -0.29
C GLY A 11 -0.64 -7.16 -0.43
N SER A 12 -1.61 -7.82 -1.08
CA SER A 12 -1.57 -9.26 -1.34
C SER A 12 -0.45 -9.65 -2.29
N LEU A 13 -0.28 -8.92 -3.40
CA LEU A 13 0.77 -9.17 -4.39
C LEU A 13 2.17 -8.91 -3.82
N ALA A 14 2.33 -7.86 -3.00
CA ALA A 14 3.59 -7.58 -2.32
C ALA A 14 3.97 -8.70 -1.33
N ALA A 15 3.00 -9.15 -0.52
CA ALA A 15 3.22 -10.29 0.38
C ALA A 15 3.56 -11.57 -0.38
N PHE A 16 2.87 -11.85 -1.49
CA PHE A 16 3.14 -12.99 -2.35
C PHE A 16 4.54 -12.96 -2.98
N ALA A 17 5.00 -11.79 -3.45
CA ALA A 17 6.33 -11.62 -4.02
C ALA A 17 7.43 -11.95 -3.01
N VAL A 18 7.30 -11.43 -1.78
CA VAL A 18 8.28 -11.62 -0.72
C VAL A 18 8.24 -13.05 -0.13
N ALA A 19 7.05 -13.65 -0.07
CA ALA A 19 6.87 -15.01 0.47
C ALA A 19 7.67 -16.07 -0.26
N SER A 20 7.92 -15.91 -1.53
CA SER A 20 8.58 -16.91 -2.38
C SER A 20 10.07 -17.09 -2.12
N GLY A 21 10.75 -16.09 -1.52
CA GLY A 21 12.16 -16.17 -1.13
C GLY A 21 12.44 -16.74 0.27
N ALA A 22 11.40 -17.13 1.01
CA ALA A 22 11.52 -17.50 2.40
C ALA A 22 11.71 -19.01 2.60
N PRO A 23 12.83 -19.44 3.23
CA PRO A 23 13.14 -20.86 3.39
C PRO A 23 12.20 -21.63 4.34
N ALA A 24 11.48 -20.96 5.21
CA ALA A 24 10.68 -21.56 6.28
C ALA A 24 9.15 -21.33 6.14
N GLY A 25 8.68 -20.85 4.99
CA GLY A 25 7.29 -20.43 4.83
C GLY A 25 6.99 -19.10 5.54
N VAL A 26 6.19 -18.26 4.89
CA VAL A 26 5.76 -16.97 5.45
C VAL A 26 4.60 -17.23 6.40
N PRO A 27 4.66 -16.77 7.66
CA PRO A 27 3.51 -16.89 8.54
C PRO A 27 2.31 -16.13 7.95
N TRP A 28 1.11 -16.72 7.98
CA TRP A 28 -0.13 -16.12 7.47
C TRP A 28 -0.36 -14.69 7.98
N ARG A 29 0.08 -14.42 9.23
CA ARG A 29 0.02 -13.09 9.85
C ARG A 29 0.71 -12.01 9.00
N PHE A 30 1.80 -12.34 8.31
CA PHE A 30 2.51 -11.39 7.44
C PHE A 30 1.62 -10.93 6.28
N GLY A 31 0.93 -11.86 5.60
CA GLY A 31 0.00 -11.52 4.53
C GLY A 31 -1.16 -10.65 5.02
N VAL A 32 -1.75 -11.00 6.17
CA VAL A 32 -2.83 -10.20 6.78
C VAL A 32 -2.36 -8.80 7.15
N LEU A 33 -1.17 -8.68 7.75
CA LEU A 33 -0.60 -7.37 8.10
C LEU A 33 -0.25 -6.55 6.85
N ALA A 34 0.24 -7.19 5.78
CA ALA A 34 0.52 -6.51 4.53
C ALA A 34 -0.76 -5.92 3.91
N VAL A 35 -1.83 -6.70 3.83
CA VAL A 35 -3.13 -6.21 3.37
C VAL A 35 -3.66 -5.11 4.30
N GLY A 36 -3.59 -5.33 5.62
CA GLY A 36 -4.02 -4.35 6.61
C GLY A 36 -3.30 -3.01 6.47
N CYS A 37 -1.95 -3.01 6.39
CA CYS A 37 -1.15 -1.80 6.19
C CYS A 37 -1.47 -1.08 4.88
N SER A 38 -1.80 -1.84 3.84
CA SER A 38 -2.15 -1.29 2.53
C SER A 38 -3.52 -0.62 2.49
N VAL A 39 -4.47 -1.04 3.34
CA VAL A 39 -5.86 -0.53 3.36
C VAL A 39 -6.10 0.45 4.51
N LEU A 40 -5.33 0.36 5.58
CA LEU A 40 -5.58 1.11 6.82
C LEU A 40 -5.64 2.63 6.64
N PRO A 41 -4.85 3.28 5.76
CA PRO A 41 -4.99 4.72 5.54
C PRO A 41 -6.41 5.13 5.14
N ASP A 42 -7.13 4.31 4.39
CA ASP A 42 -8.52 4.56 3.95
C ASP A 42 -9.55 4.56 5.10
N LEU A 43 -9.17 4.16 6.32
CA LEU A 43 -10.08 4.29 7.47
C LEU A 43 -10.42 5.76 7.78
N ASP A 44 -9.64 6.70 7.29
CA ASP A 44 -9.91 8.12 7.40
C ASP A 44 -11.17 8.57 6.63
N VAL A 45 -11.74 7.70 5.79
CA VAL A 45 -13.06 7.90 5.14
C VAL A 45 -14.16 8.22 6.17
N ILE A 46 -13.95 7.83 7.43
CA ILE A 46 -14.82 8.18 8.56
C ILE A 46 -14.94 9.71 8.75
N SER A 47 -13.95 10.48 8.28
CA SER A 47 -13.96 11.94 8.29
C SER A 47 -15.15 12.52 7.51
N PHE A 48 -15.63 11.81 6.47
CA PHE A 48 -16.84 12.21 5.74
C PHE A 48 -18.11 12.10 6.58
N TYR A 49 -18.16 11.09 7.47
CA TYR A 49 -19.28 10.95 8.40
C TYR A 49 -19.33 12.11 9.39
N TYR A 50 -18.17 12.56 9.87
CA TYR A 50 -18.05 13.71 10.77
C TYR A 50 -18.02 15.06 10.04
N ARG A 51 -18.17 15.08 8.69
CA ARG A 51 -18.17 16.29 7.86
C ARG A 51 -16.95 17.19 8.11
N LEU A 52 -15.78 16.60 8.34
CA LEU A 52 -14.56 17.38 8.51
C LEU A 52 -14.23 18.16 7.24
N PRO A 53 -13.78 19.42 7.36
CA PRO A 53 -13.31 20.18 6.21
C PRO A 53 -12.18 19.43 5.48
N TYR A 54 -12.18 19.45 4.15
CA TYR A 54 -11.23 18.66 3.35
C TYR A 54 -9.76 18.98 3.65
N HIS A 55 -9.44 20.22 4.01
CA HIS A 55 -8.08 20.63 4.37
C HIS A 55 -7.72 20.42 5.85
N SER A 56 -8.59 19.81 6.66
CA SER A 56 -8.25 19.53 8.06
C SER A 56 -7.22 18.39 8.15
N PHE A 57 -6.45 18.40 9.23
CA PHE A 57 -5.38 17.42 9.49
C PHE A 57 -5.86 15.96 9.44
N LEU A 58 -7.04 15.68 10.00
CA LEU A 58 -7.65 14.34 10.04
C LEU A 58 -8.68 14.10 8.91
N SER A 59 -8.74 14.97 7.92
CA SER A 59 -9.63 14.75 6.77
C SER A 59 -9.14 13.61 5.90
N HIS A 60 -10.01 13.10 5.05
CA HIS A 60 -9.64 12.13 4.05
C HIS A 60 -8.51 12.64 3.14
N ARG A 61 -7.51 11.79 2.91
CA ARG A 61 -6.21 12.10 2.27
C ARG A 61 -5.37 13.13 3.04
N GLY A 62 -5.61 13.26 4.36
CA GLY A 62 -4.81 14.05 5.28
C GLY A 62 -3.69 13.23 5.91
N PHE A 63 -3.54 13.33 7.23
CA PHE A 63 -2.44 12.73 7.99
C PHE A 63 -2.26 11.21 7.76
N PHE A 64 -3.37 10.45 7.67
CA PHE A 64 -3.31 9.00 7.45
C PHE A 64 -2.75 8.61 6.06
N HIS A 65 -2.74 9.55 5.12
CA HIS A 65 -2.13 9.40 3.80
C HIS A 65 -0.74 10.04 3.69
N SER A 66 -0.12 10.41 4.81
CA SER A 66 1.23 10.96 4.79
C SER A 66 2.30 9.86 4.82
N LEU A 67 3.47 10.17 4.29
CA LEU A 67 4.66 9.31 4.42
C LEU A 67 5.11 9.19 5.87
N PHE A 68 4.86 10.21 6.69
CA PHE A 68 5.15 10.16 8.12
C PHE A 68 4.25 9.16 8.85
N PHE A 69 2.96 9.14 8.55
CA PHE A 69 2.07 8.10 9.08
C PHE A 69 2.49 6.70 8.62
N SER A 70 2.90 6.55 7.36
CA SER A 70 3.42 5.29 6.82
C SER A 70 4.63 4.79 7.61
N LEU A 71 5.52 5.70 8.03
CA LEU A 71 6.67 5.37 8.89
C LEU A 71 6.22 4.93 10.29
N ILE A 72 5.31 5.66 10.91
CA ILE A 72 4.79 5.32 12.25
C ILE A 72 4.09 3.95 12.23
N LEU A 73 3.23 3.72 11.25
CA LEU A 73 2.50 2.45 11.13
C LEU A 73 3.46 1.28 10.90
N SER A 74 4.44 1.43 10.00
CA SER A 74 5.43 0.39 9.72
C SER A 74 6.29 0.07 10.93
N ALA A 75 6.71 1.09 11.70
CA ALA A 75 7.44 0.91 12.95
C ALA A 75 6.59 0.19 13.99
N GLY A 76 5.32 0.61 14.17
CA GLY A 76 4.37 -0.01 15.08
C GLY A 76 4.13 -1.48 14.75
N VAL A 77 3.82 -1.79 13.49
CA VAL A 77 3.60 -3.18 13.04
C VAL A 77 4.85 -4.03 13.21
N THR A 78 6.01 -3.51 12.81
CA THR A 78 7.27 -4.25 12.93
C THR A 78 7.61 -4.55 14.37
N THR A 79 7.40 -3.60 15.29
CA THR A 79 7.74 -3.80 16.71
C THR A 79 6.73 -4.66 17.45
N ALA A 80 5.45 -4.53 17.14
CA ALA A 80 4.38 -5.25 17.83
C ALA A 80 4.25 -6.72 17.40
N PHE A 81 4.47 -7.02 16.13
CA PHE A 81 4.16 -8.34 15.56
C PHE A 81 5.38 -9.19 15.18
N PHE A 82 6.60 -8.60 15.15
CA PHE A 82 7.79 -9.31 14.74
C PHE A 82 8.91 -9.14 15.80
N SER A 83 9.41 -10.26 16.30
CA SER A 83 10.53 -10.26 17.25
C SER A 83 11.87 -10.16 16.50
N ALA A 84 12.93 -9.75 17.21
CA ALA A 84 14.28 -9.77 16.65
C ALA A 84 14.77 -11.18 16.30
N ARG A 85 14.09 -12.23 16.82
CA ARG A 85 14.40 -13.65 16.57
C ARG A 85 13.65 -14.25 15.39
N ASP A 86 12.69 -13.51 14.79
CA ASP A 86 11.97 -13.96 13.59
C ASP A 86 12.98 -14.02 12.43
N SER A 87 13.43 -15.25 12.13
CA SER A 87 14.46 -15.54 11.12
C SER A 87 14.02 -15.26 9.68
N PHE A 88 12.71 -15.04 9.48
CA PHE A 88 12.12 -14.81 8.17
C PHE A 88 12.67 -13.56 7.47
N PHE A 89 12.91 -12.49 8.23
CA PHE A 89 13.58 -11.32 7.74
C PHE A 89 14.86 -11.10 8.56
N ARG A 90 16.01 -11.30 7.94
CA ARG A 90 17.29 -10.96 8.54
C ARG A 90 17.34 -9.44 8.80
N GLY A 91 16.81 -9.04 9.96
CA GLY A 91 16.80 -7.67 10.45
C GLY A 91 15.44 -6.99 10.39
N ARG A 92 15.05 -6.39 11.53
CA ARG A 92 13.86 -5.54 11.70
C ARG A 92 13.78 -4.41 10.67
N PHE A 93 14.92 -3.94 10.17
CA PHE A 93 14.98 -2.87 9.18
C PHE A 93 14.33 -3.25 7.86
N ARG A 94 14.51 -4.50 7.38
CA ARG A 94 13.88 -4.98 6.13
C ARG A 94 12.36 -5.05 6.26
N LEU A 95 11.85 -5.49 7.41
CA LEU A 95 10.41 -5.49 7.71
C LEU A 95 9.85 -4.08 7.75
N LEU A 96 10.52 -3.18 8.50
CA LEU A 96 10.13 -1.79 8.57
C LEU A 96 10.09 -1.15 7.18
N PHE A 97 11.13 -1.35 6.38
CA PHE A 97 11.22 -0.82 5.03
C PHE A 97 10.14 -1.40 4.11
N PHE A 98 9.87 -2.72 4.20
CA PHE A 98 8.79 -3.35 3.45
C PHE A 98 7.43 -2.74 3.80
N PHE A 99 7.07 -2.67 5.08
CA PHE A 99 5.79 -2.09 5.50
C PHE A 99 5.71 -0.60 5.22
N PHE A 100 6.83 0.12 5.31
CA PHE A 100 6.89 1.54 4.93
C PHE A 100 6.61 1.75 3.45
N LEU A 101 7.27 1.01 2.57
CA LEU A 101 7.03 1.09 1.13
C LEU A 101 5.61 0.69 0.79
N LEU A 102 5.10 -0.36 1.42
CA LEU A 102 3.76 -0.86 1.18
C LEU A 102 2.70 0.15 1.63
N THR A 103 2.79 0.68 2.85
CA THR A 103 1.86 1.71 3.33
C THR A 103 1.99 3.01 2.53
N GLY A 104 3.23 3.42 2.21
CA GLY A 104 3.53 4.61 1.42
C GLY A 104 3.08 4.51 -0.05
N SER A 105 2.94 3.29 -0.59
CA SER A 105 2.37 3.10 -1.92
C SER A 105 0.90 3.51 -2.00
N HIS A 106 0.17 3.45 -0.88
CA HIS A 106 -1.25 3.83 -0.80
C HIS A 106 -1.46 5.31 -1.20
N PRO A 107 -0.88 6.31 -0.52
CA PRO A 107 -1.05 7.71 -0.89
C PRO A 107 -0.48 8.03 -2.29
N LEU A 108 0.54 7.31 -2.75
CA LEU A 108 1.06 7.50 -4.11
C LEU A 108 0.06 7.02 -5.16
N LEU A 109 -0.62 5.89 -4.94
CA LEU A 109 -1.69 5.44 -5.83
C LEU A 109 -2.89 6.40 -5.80
N ASP A 110 -3.20 6.98 -4.66
CA ASP A 110 -4.24 7.99 -4.52
C ASP A 110 -3.90 9.29 -5.27
N ALA A 111 -2.62 9.65 -5.33
CA ALA A 111 -2.16 10.80 -6.10
C ALA A 111 -2.27 10.61 -7.62
N LEU A 112 -2.46 9.37 -8.12
CA LEU A 112 -2.75 9.05 -9.53
C LEU A 112 -4.23 9.20 -9.89
N ASN A 113 -5.06 9.69 -8.97
CA ASN A 113 -6.49 9.83 -9.18
C ASN A 113 -6.84 11.13 -9.92
N SER A 114 -7.83 11.05 -10.80
CA SER A 114 -8.26 12.15 -11.66
C SER A 114 -9.20 13.18 -11.01
N ASP A 115 -9.32 13.16 -9.67
CA ASP A 115 -10.23 14.07 -8.96
C ASP A 115 -9.67 15.48 -8.70
N GLY A 116 -8.37 15.65 -8.85
CA GLY A 116 -7.70 16.96 -8.69
C GLY A 116 -7.56 17.43 -7.23
N TYR A 117 -8.00 16.63 -6.24
CA TYR A 117 -7.93 17.04 -4.84
C TYR A 117 -6.53 16.86 -4.22
N GLY A 118 -5.73 15.95 -4.75
CA GLY A 118 -4.40 15.65 -4.25
C GLY A 118 -4.39 14.94 -2.88
N VAL A 119 -3.18 14.66 -2.41
CA VAL A 119 -2.89 13.93 -1.17
C VAL A 119 -1.86 14.71 -0.35
N ALA A 120 -2.05 14.84 0.95
CA ALA A 120 -1.15 15.56 1.86
C ALA A 120 0.05 14.67 2.26
N LEU A 121 0.97 14.45 1.31
CA LEU A 121 2.09 13.49 1.46
C LEU A 121 3.03 13.82 2.59
N PHE A 122 3.23 15.11 2.90
CA PHE A 122 4.27 15.58 3.82
C PHE A 122 3.74 16.06 5.18
N LEU A 123 2.45 15.83 5.49
CA LEU A 123 1.96 16.07 6.85
C LEU A 123 2.77 15.24 7.87
N PRO A 124 3.09 15.79 9.05
CA PRO A 124 2.63 17.05 9.63
C PRO A 124 3.52 18.26 9.30
N PHE A 125 4.55 18.12 8.46
CA PHE A 125 5.56 19.15 8.21
C PHE A 125 5.09 20.19 7.18
N GLU A 126 4.28 19.77 6.22
CA GLU A 126 3.75 20.60 5.15
C GLU A 126 2.31 20.13 4.83
N ASP A 127 1.39 21.06 4.68
CA ASP A 127 -0.04 20.81 4.42
C ASP A 127 -0.41 20.82 2.93
N GLY A 128 0.58 21.02 2.06
CA GLY A 128 0.43 20.96 0.61
C GLY A 128 -0.14 19.62 0.14
N ARG A 129 -1.02 19.67 -0.87
CA ARG A 129 -1.62 18.47 -1.46
C ARG A 129 -1.09 18.25 -2.87
N TYR A 130 -0.67 17.02 -3.13
CA TYR A 130 0.06 16.63 -4.33
C TYR A 130 -0.74 15.65 -5.16
N SER A 131 -0.76 15.87 -6.47
CA SER A 131 -1.26 14.93 -7.48
C SER A 131 -0.22 14.76 -8.56
N PHE A 132 -0.18 13.59 -9.19
CA PHE A 132 0.66 13.41 -10.38
C PHE A 132 0.08 14.20 -11.57
N PRO A 133 0.91 14.64 -12.51
CA PRO A 133 0.44 15.31 -13.73
C PRO A 133 -0.35 14.37 -14.66
N TRP A 134 -0.12 13.07 -14.53
CA TRP A 134 -0.84 12.01 -15.21
C TRP A 134 -1.68 11.21 -14.21
N THR A 135 -2.98 11.22 -14.37
CA THR A 135 -3.96 10.66 -13.43
C THR A 135 -4.92 9.70 -14.14
N PRO A 136 -4.45 8.46 -14.43
CA PRO A 136 -5.23 7.49 -15.21
C PRO A 136 -6.37 6.84 -14.42
N LEU A 137 -6.42 7.01 -13.10
CA LEU A 137 -7.38 6.34 -12.24
C LEU A 137 -8.62 7.22 -12.01
N PRO A 138 -9.81 6.81 -12.45
CA PRO A 138 -11.05 7.53 -12.18
C PRO A 138 -11.47 7.37 -10.72
N ILE A 139 -12.30 8.28 -10.24
CA ILE A 139 -12.79 8.28 -8.85
C ILE A 139 -13.66 7.06 -8.57
N SER A 140 -13.28 6.27 -7.58
CA SER A 140 -14.09 5.15 -7.10
C SER A 140 -15.34 5.65 -6.36
N PRO A 141 -16.52 5.07 -6.62
CA PRO A 141 -17.72 5.37 -5.84
C PRO A 141 -17.55 4.92 -4.39
N VAL A 142 -17.82 5.82 -3.44
CA VAL A 142 -17.76 5.51 -2.00
C VAL A 142 -18.93 4.61 -1.57
N ARG A 143 -20.08 4.72 -2.25
CA ARG A 143 -21.25 3.89 -1.92
C ARG A 143 -21.15 2.53 -2.59
N ILE A 144 -21.32 1.47 -1.81
CA ILE A 144 -21.26 0.07 -2.27
C ILE A 144 -22.21 -0.19 -3.44
N GLN A 145 -23.44 0.29 -3.38
CA GLN A 145 -24.42 0.11 -4.47
C GLN A 145 -23.96 0.74 -5.79
N SER A 146 -23.32 1.92 -5.73
CA SER A 146 -22.78 2.61 -6.91
C SER A 146 -21.53 1.91 -7.46
N PHE A 147 -20.79 1.20 -6.61
CA PHE A 147 -19.60 0.45 -7.01
C PHE A 147 -19.95 -0.76 -7.89
N PHE A 148 -21.07 -1.42 -7.64
CA PHE A 148 -21.57 -2.54 -8.49
C PHE A 148 -22.29 -2.08 -9.77
N GLY A 149 -22.35 -0.78 -10.04
CA GLY A 149 -22.92 -0.22 -11.25
C GLY A 149 -21.87 -0.01 -12.38
N PRO A 150 -22.30 0.53 -13.55
CA PRO A 150 -21.42 0.76 -14.71
C PRO A 150 -20.19 1.61 -14.39
N ARG A 151 -20.33 2.57 -13.47
CA ARG A 151 -19.23 3.45 -13.03
C ARG A 151 -18.18 2.69 -12.27
N GLY A 152 -18.56 1.79 -11.36
CA GLY A 152 -17.63 0.95 -10.62
C GLY A 152 -16.87 -0.04 -11.52
N TRP A 153 -17.54 -0.58 -12.54
CA TRP A 153 -16.88 -1.41 -13.55
C TRP A 153 -15.84 -0.64 -14.36
N ALA A 154 -16.11 0.61 -14.73
CA ALA A 154 -15.14 1.47 -15.42
C ALA A 154 -13.90 1.73 -14.54
N VAL A 155 -14.13 2.01 -13.25
CA VAL A 155 -13.05 2.16 -12.26
C VAL A 155 -12.23 0.90 -12.17
N LEU A 156 -12.87 -0.26 -11.95
CA LEU A 156 -12.18 -1.53 -11.77
C LEU A 156 -11.35 -1.92 -13.00
N LYS A 157 -11.88 -1.72 -14.22
CA LYS A 157 -11.11 -1.95 -15.46
C LYS A 157 -9.84 -1.09 -15.51
N SER A 158 -9.93 0.18 -15.15
CA SER A 158 -8.79 1.09 -15.08
C SER A 158 -7.78 0.64 -14.03
N GLU A 159 -8.24 0.27 -12.84
CA GLU A 159 -7.39 -0.23 -11.75
C GLU A 159 -6.67 -1.53 -12.12
N ILE A 160 -7.37 -2.46 -12.77
CA ILE A 160 -6.75 -3.70 -13.28
C ILE A 160 -5.64 -3.35 -14.27
N LEU A 161 -5.91 -2.48 -15.24
CA LEU A 161 -4.94 -2.14 -16.27
C LEU A 161 -3.71 -1.41 -15.72
N TRP A 162 -3.93 -0.39 -14.88
CA TRP A 162 -2.87 0.52 -14.48
C TRP A 162 -2.19 0.16 -13.15
N VAL A 163 -2.82 -0.69 -12.33
CA VAL A 163 -2.28 -1.08 -11.03
C VAL A 163 -2.08 -2.59 -10.93
N TRP A 164 -3.14 -3.38 -11.12
CA TRP A 164 -3.06 -4.82 -10.84
C TRP A 164 -2.12 -5.55 -11.78
N LEU A 165 -2.23 -5.32 -13.09
CA LEU A 165 -1.35 -5.97 -14.07
C LEU A 165 0.13 -5.59 -13.86
N PRO A 166 0.52 -4.31 -13.75
CA PRO A 166 1.91 -3.95 -13.46
C PRO A 166 2.41 -4.56 -12.14
N CYS A 167 1.62 -4.50 -11.07
CA CYS A 167 1.99 -5.09 -9.78
C CYS A 167 2.11 -6.62 -9.85
N PHE A 168 1.23 -7.29 -10.59
CA PHE A 168 1.29 -8.73 -10.79
C PHE A 168 2.58 -9.14 -11.55
N PHE A 169 2.88 -8.48 -12.66
CA PHE A 169 4.10 -8.74 -13.41
C PHE A 169 5.35 -8.47 -12.57
N LEU A 170 5.37 -7.36 -11.83
CA LEU A 170 6.47 -7.06 -10.90
C LEU A 170 6.60 -8.15 -9.82
N ALA A 171 5.50 -8.59 -9.22
CA ALA A 171 5.50 -9.65 -8.23
C ALA A 171 6.05 -10.98 -8.80
N MET A 172 5.69 -11.32 -10.03
CA MET A 172 6.19 -12.52 -10.71
C MET A 172 7.70 -12.42 -10.99
N VAL A 173 8.18 -11.27 -11.46
CA VAL A 173 9.62 -11.04 -11.68
C VAL A 173 10.40 -11.14 -10.37
N LEU A 174 9.95 -10.45 -9.32
CA LEU A 174 10.59 -10.51 -8.01
C LEU A 174 10.61 -11.93 -7.46
N ARG A 175 9.51 -12.67 -7.63
CA ARG A 175 9.43 -14.08 -7.25
C ARG A 175 10.49 -14.93 -7.97
N GLN A 176 10.64 -14.78 -9.27
CA GLN A 176 11.64 -15.54 -10.06
C GLN A 176 13.07 -15.20 -9.62
N VAL A 177 13.35 -13.91 -9.39
CA VAL A 177 14.68 -13.45 -8.92
C VAL A 177 15.01 -14.03 -7.55
N CYS A 178 14.05 -13.98 -6.62
CA CYS A 178 14.25 -14.49 -5.25
C CYS A 178 14.25 -16.03 -5.14
N SER A 179 13.60 -16.74 -6.06
CA SER A 179 13.55 -18.21 -6.06
C SER A 179 14.75 -18.87 -6.76
N ASN A 180 15.53 -18.11 -7.51
CA ASN A 180 16.68 -18.66 -8.23
C ASN A 180 17.86 -18.93 -7.25
N PRO A 181 18.41 -20.19 -7.17
CA PRO A 181 19.50 -20.55 -6.25
C PRO A 181 20.77 -19.71 -6.43
N ALA A 182 21.05 -19.24 -7.65
CA ALA A 182 22.14 -18.32 -7.95
C ALA A 182 21.89 -16.89 -7.42
N GLY A 183 20.62 -16.46 -7.40
CA GLY A 183 20.20 -15.17 -6.83
C GLY A 183 20.19 -15.18 -5.28
N ASN A 184 19.86 -16.32 -4.69
CA ASN A 184 19.80 -16.46 -3.22
C ASN A 184 21.16 -16.29 -2.54
N ARG A 185 22.27 -16.59 -3.21
CA ARG A 185 23.62 -16.28 -2.73
C ARG A 185 23.90 -14.77 -2.73
N LYS A 186 23.51 -14.04 -3.76
CA LYS A 186 23.70 -12.58 -3.82
C LYS A 186 22.83 -11.82 -2.82
N CYS A 187 21.62 -12.29 -2.54
CA CYS A 187 20.77 -11.73 -1.47
C CYS A 187 21.28 -12.07 -0.07
N ALA A 188 22.06 -13.14 0.09
CA ALA A 188 22.65 -13.56 1.36
C ALA A 188 24.02 -12.91 1.65
N GLU A 189 24.80 -12.62 0.60
CA GLU A 189 26.16 -12.05 0.69
C GLU A 189 26.15 -10.50 0.70
N GLY A 190 25.07 -9.88 0.25
CA GLY A 190 24.86 -8.40 0.29
C GLY A 190 24.17 -7.91 1.56
N ALA A 191 24.26 -8.64 2.66
CA ALA A 191 23.55 -8.36 3.91
C ALA A 191 24.51 -8.21 5.09
#